data_110f6c25e865416b20e38b578da5db26
#
_entry.id   110f6c25e865416b20e38b578da5db26
#
_cell.length_a   1.000
_cell.length_b   1.000
_cell.length_c   1.000
_cell.angle_alpha   90.00
_cell.angle_beta   90.00
_cell.angle_gamma   90.00
#
_symmetry.space_group_name_H-M   'P 1'
#
loop_
_entity.id
_entity.type
_entity.pdbx_description
1 polymer ?
#
loop_
_entity_poly.entity_id
_entity_poly.type
_entity_poly.pdbx_seq_one_letter_code
_entity_poly.pdbx_strand_id
1 'polypeptide(L)'
;MIAFVRGEVAAVTLTSAVVEVGGVGLAVQATPSTLGALRRGAEVSLATQLVVREDSLTLYGFADDDARQLFELLQTASGVGPRLAQAVLAVHSPDTVRRAISAGDTSTLTRVPGIGKKGAERLILELRDRVGHFAGDGASLVGVGAGAAWTEQVRQALIGLGWTGGQADEAVAAVAEQLDGQTTPPVPVLLKQAIRMLGTVR
;
A
#
# COMPACT_ATOMS: atom_id res chain seq x y z
N MET A 1 -11.37 -8.89 7.29
CA MET A 1 -10.10 -8.86 6.53
C MET A 1 -8.96 -9.12 7.49
N ILE A 2 -7.94 -9.89 7.12
CA ILE A 2 -6.76 -10.16 7.97
C ILE A 2 -5.66 -9.20 7.52
N ALA A 3 -5.39 -8.15 8.33
CA ALA A 3 -4.45 -7.07 7.98
C ALA A 3 -3.00 -7.43 8.32
N PHE A 4 -2.79 -8.19 9.37
CA PHE A 4 -1.48 -8.72 9.75
C PHE A 4 -1.64 -10.04 10.51
N VAL A 5 -0.56 -10.80 10.56
CA VAL A 5 -0.44 -12.02 11.38
C VAL A 5 0.79 -11.87 12.25
N ARG A 6 0.61 -12.03 13.56
CA ARG A 6 1.72 -12.05 14.54
C ARG A 6 1.67 -13.33 15.36
N GLY A 7 2.78 -14.05 15.43
CA GLY A 7 2.90 -15.29 16.19
C GLY A 7 4.20 -16.01 15.92
N GLU A 8 4.30 -17.24 16.39
CA GLU A 8 5.48 -18.08 16.23
C GLU A 8 5.49 -18.76 14.85
N VAL A 9 6.64 -18.81 14.20
CA VAL A 9 6.84 -19.53 12.95
C VAL A 9 6.91 -21.04 13.21
N ALA A 10 5.82 -21.74 12.94
CA ALA A 10 5.73 -23.18 13.13
C ALA A 10 6.44 -23.97 12.00
N ALA A 11 6.36 -23.50 10.76
CA ALA A 11 7.01 -24.11 9.60
C ALA A 11 7.31 -23.09 8.51
N VAL A 12 8.36 -23.37 7.70
CA VAL A 12 8.69 -22.60 6.49
C VAL A 12 8.91 -23.58 5.34
N THR A 13 8.29 -23.30 4.21
CA THR A 13 8.46 -24.03 2.94
C THR A 13 9.09 -23.13 1.87
N LEU A 14 9.19 -23.59 0.63
CA LEU A 14 9.72 -22.78 -0.48
C LEU A 14 8.79 -21.64 -0.90
N THR A 15 7.48 -21.74 -0.60
CA THR A 15 6.47 -20.80 -1.09
C THR A 15 5.59 -20.22 0.01
N SER A 16 5.65 -20.78 1.23
CA SER A 16 4.79 -20.36 2.33
C SER A 16 5.44 -20.57 3.70
N ALA A 17 4.93 -19.89 4.69
CA ALA A 17 5.20 -20.17 6.11
C ALA A 17 3.89 -20.47 6.83
N VAL A 18 3.98 -21.22 7.93
CA VAL A 18 2.88 -21.38 8.88
C VAL A 18 3.22 -20.56 10.10
N VAL A 19 2.35 -19.60 10.42
CA VAL A 19 2.45 -18.78 11.63
C VAL A 19 1.36 -19.21 12.60
N GLU A 20 1.74 -19.60 13.80
CA GLU A 20 0.81 -19.98 14.85
C GLU A 20 0.33 -18.75 15.61
N VAL A 21 -0.99 -18.58 15.66
CA VAL A 21 -1.65 -17.49 16.37
C VAL A 21 -2.72 -18.07 17.29
N GLY A 22 -2.47 -18.04 18.58
CA GLY A 22 -3.44 -18.52 19.57
C GLY A 22 -3.83 -20.00 19.39
N GLY A 23 -2.88 -20.87 19.01
CA GLY A 23 -3.11 -22.29 18.76
C GLY A 23 -3.61 -22.62 17.35
N VAL A 24 -3.77 -21.64 16.46
CA VAL A 24 -4.19 -21.83 15.08
C VAL A 24 -3.03 -21.56 14.13
N GLY A 25 -2.67 -22.54 13.29
CA GLY A 25 -1.65 -22.38 12.25
C GLY A 25 -2.22 -21.75 10.98
N LEU A 26 -1.80 -20.52 10.67
CA LEU A 26 -2.17 -19.81 9.45
C LEU A 26 -1.10 -20.03 8.38
N ALA A 27 -1.47 -20.62 7.24
CA ALA A 27 -0.59 -20.76 6.09
C ALA A 27 -0.55 -19.45 5.31
N VAL A 28 0.64 -18.85 5.21
CA VAL A 28 0.87 -17.54 4.58
C VAL A 28 1.80 -17.71 3.38
N GLN A 29 1.31 -17.41 2.19
CA GLN A 29 2.11 -17.36 0.96
C GLN A 29 3.00 -16.12 0.99
N ALA A 30 4.29 -16.26 0.74
CA ALA A 30 5.19 -15.11 0.77
C ALA A 30 6.30 -15.23 -0.28
N THR A 31 6.98 -14.12 -0.54
CA THR A 31 8.12 -14.10 -1.46
C THR A 31 9.32 -14.84 -0.88
N PRO A 32 10.24 -15.35 -1.71
CA PRO A 32 11.46 -16.02 -1.22
C PRO A 32 12.29 -15.15 -0.28
N SER A 33 12.33 -13.83 -0.50
CA SER A 33 13.03 -12.88 0.37
C SER A 33 12.39 -12.79 1.75
N THR A 34 11.06 -12.73 1.82
CA THR A 34 10.31 -12.74 3.09
C THR A 34 10.51 -14.07 3.83
N LEU A 35 10.36 -15.20 3.11
CA LEU A 35 10.53 -16.54 3.72
C LEU A 35 11.96 -16.78 4.21
N GLY A 36 12.97 -16.29 3.48
CA GLY A 36 14.37 -16.41 3.86
C GLY A 36 14.76 -15.68 5.15
N ALA A 37 13.99 -14.66 5.54
CA ALA A 37 14.18 -13.95 6.79
C ALA A 37 13.54 -14.67 8.00
N LEU A 38 12.61 -15.61 7.78
CA LEU A 38 11.91 -16.31 8.84
C LEU A 38 12.79 -17.41 9.46
N ARG A 39 12.59 -17.63 10.75
CA ARG A 39 13.23 -18.72 11.49
C ARG A 39 12.16 -19.48 12.28
N ARG A 40 12.13 -20.80 12.12
CA ARG A 40 11.23 -21.66 12.88
C ARG A 40 11.43 -21.47 14.39
N GLY A 41 10.33 -21.36 15.14
CA GLY A 41 10.33 -21.11 16.57
C GLY A 41 10.49 -19.63 16.94
N ALA A 42 10.76 -18.74 15.98
CA ALA A 42 10.86 -17.30 16.25
C ALA A 42 9.49 -16.62 16.09
N GLU A 43 9.29 -15.57 16.86
CA GLU A 43 8.12 -14.70 16.68
C GLU A 43 8.29 -13.81 15.46
N VAL A 44 7.21 -13.66 14.67
CA VAL A 44 7.16 -12.80 13.47
C VAL A 44 5.89 -11.99 13.45
N SER A 45 5.96 -10.83 12.80
CA SER A 45 4.79 -10.05 12.39
C SER A 45 4.88 -9.81 10.89
N LEU A 46 3.88 -10.29 10.14
CA LEU A 46 3.79 -10.11 8.69
C LEU A 46 2.56 -9.26 8.37
N ALA A 47 2.71 -8.24 7.54
CA ALA A 47 1.58 -7.57 6.91
C ALA A 47 0.90 -8.58 5.95
N THR A 48 -0.43 -8.63 5.91
CA THR A 48 -1.11 -9.67 5.13
C THR A 48 -2.24 -9.12 4.28
N GLN A 49 -2.50 -9.82 3.16
CA GLN A 49 -3.65 -9.62 2.29
C GLN A 49 -4.36 -10.95 2.08
N LEU A 50 -5.63 -11.01 2.47
CA LEU A 50 -6.49 -12.17 2.19
C LEU A 50 -7.10 -12.02 0.80
N VAL A 51 -6.84 -12.99 -0.05
CA VAL A 51 -7.48 -13.14 -1.37
C VAL A 51 -8.54 -14.22 -1.28
N VAL A 52 -9.78 -13.84 -1.51
CA VAL A 52 -10.95 -14.73 -1.49
C VAL A 52 -11.38 -15.02 -2.92
N ARG A 53 -11.54 -16.29 -3.26
CA ARG A 53 -12.10 -16.79 -4.52
C ARG A 53 -13.22 -17.76 -4.23
N GLU A 54 -13.96 -18.16 -5.24
CA GLU A 54 -15.08 -19.11 -5.09
C GLU A 54 -14.64 -20.45 -4.47
N ASP A 55 -13.44 -20.89 -4.79
CA ASP A 55 -12.88 -22.20 -4.42
C ASP A 55 -11.72 -22.13 -3.43
N SER A 56 -11.26 -20.95 -3.03
CA SER A 56 -10.06 -20.82 -2.21
C SER A 56 -9.99 -19.55 -1.38
N LEU A 57 -9.36 -19.67 -0.20
CA LEU A 57 -8.93 -18.59 0.66
C LEU A 57 -7.40 -18.62 0.72
N THR A 58 -6.74 -17.59 0.21
CA THR A 58 -5.27 -17.53 0.20
C THR A 58 -4.81 -16.28 0.95
N LEU A 59 -3.99 -16.49 1.98
CA LEU A 59 -3.37 -15.41 2.73
C LEU A 59 -1.97 -15.16 2.19
N TYR A 60 -1.73 -13.94 1.69
CA TYR A 60 -0.42 -13.47 1.24
C TYR A 60 0.23 -12.65 2.34
N GLY A 61 1.52 -12.89 2.61
CA GLY A 61 2.29 -12.19 3.64
C GLY A 61 3.49 -11.45 3.08
N PHE A 62 3.78 -10.32 3.71
CA PHE A 62 4.81 -9.36 3.32
C PHE A 62 5.60 -8.94 4.55
N ALA A 63 6.88 -8.60 4.34
CA ALA A 63 7.75 -8.13 5.41
C ALA A 63 7.26 -6.83 6.05
N ASP A 64 6.61 -5.98 5.26
CA ASP A 64 6.09 -4.67 5.66
C ASP A 64 4.80 -4.33 4.92
N ASP A 65 4.17 -3.24 5.35
CA ASP A 65 2.91 -2.77 4.79
C ASP A 65 3.09 -2.13 3.41
N ASP A 66 4.27 -1.59 3.11
CA ASP A 66 4.59 -1.00 1.82
C ASP A 66 4.55 -2.04 0.68
N ALA A 67 5.14 -3.21 0.92
CA ALA A 67 5.07 -4.34 -0.02
C ALA A 67 3.61 -4.85 -0.17
N ARG A 68 2.83 -4.88 0.93
CA ARG A 68 1.42 -5.26 0.90
C ARG A 68 0.59 -4.27 0.07
N GLN A 69 0.77 -2.99 0.26
CA GLN A 69 0.07 -1.94 -0.50
C GLN A 69 0.41 -2.01 -1.99
N LEU A 70 1.68 -2.21 -2.33
CA LEU A 70 2.06 -2.40 -3.73
C LEU A 70 1.47 -3.67 -4.34
N PHE A 71 1.39 -4.76 -3.58
CA PHE A 71 0.71 -5.98 -4.02
C PHE A 71 -0.77 -5.73 -4.35
N GLU A 72 -1.47 -4.98 -3.51
CA GLU A 72 -2.86 -4.59 -3.76
C GLU A 72 -2.98 -3.69 -4.99
N LEU A 73 -2.11 -2.68 -5.10
CA LEU A 73 -2.10 -1.77 -6.24
C LEU A 73 -1.87 -2.49 -7.56
N LEU A 74 -0.90 -3.41 -7.63
CA LEU A 74 -0.60 -4.19 -8.83
C LEU A 74 -1.81 -4.98 -9.33
N GLN A 75 -2.61 -5.55 -8.41
CA GLN A 75 -3.80 -6.33 -8.76
C GLN A 75 -4.96 -5.48 -9.32
N THR A 76 -4.91 -4.17 -9.22
CA THR A 76 -5.90 -3.29 -9.86
C THR A 76 -5.66 -3.13 -11.36
N ALA A 77 -4.49 -3.52 -11.84
CA ALA A 77 -4.18 -3.49 -13.27
C ALA A 77 -4.73 -4.74 -13.99
N SER A 78 -5.25 -4.52 -15.19
CA SER A 78 -5.87 -5.55 -16.01
C SER A 78 -4.89 -6.69 -16.34
N GLY A 79 -5.28 -7.92 -16.01
CA GLY A 79 -4.46 -9.12 -16.25
C GLY A 79 -3.40 -9.38 -15.19
N VAL A 80 -3.38 -8.64 -14.09
CA VAL A 80 -2.49 -8.88 -12.96
C VAL A 80 -3.27 -9.50 -11.81
N GLY A 81 -3.12 -10.80 -11.66
CA GLY A 81 -3.65 -11.53 -10.50
C GLY A 81 -2.63 -11.62 -9.36
N PRO A 82 -3.05 -12.18 -8.19
CA PRO A 82 -2.19 -12.28 -7.01
C PRO A 82 -0.86 -12.98 -7.25
N ARG A 83 -0.85 -14.06 -8.06
CA ARG A 83 0.39 -14.79 -8.39
C ARG A 83 1.38 -13.92 -9.16
N LEU A 84 0.90 -13.12 -10.11
CA LEU A 84 1.76 -12.24 -10.89
C LEU A 84 2.24 -11.06 -10.03
N ALA A 85 1.38 -10.47 -9.22
CA ALA A 85 1.75 -9.42 -8.26
C ALA A 85 2.82 -9.92 -7.28
N GLN A 86 2.70 -11.14 -6.77
CA GLN A 86 3.71 -11.77 -5.92
C GLN A 86 5.04 -12.00 -6.67
N ALA A 87 4.98 -12.43 -7.95
CA ALA A 87 6.18 -12.61 -8.78
C ALA A 87 6.92 -11.28 -9.01
N VAL A 88 6.21 -10.15 -9.18
CA VAL A 88 6.81 -8.81 -9.26
C VAL A 88 7.61 -8.51 -8.00
N LEU A 89 7.02 -8.72 -6.81
CA LEU A 89 7.66 -8.47 -5.53
C LEU A 89 8.73 -9.50 -5.15
N ALA A 90 8.75 -10.66 -5.79
CA ALA A 90 9.82 -11.63 -5.63
C ALA A 90 11.09 -11.24 -6.40
N VAL A 91 10.94 -10.51 -7.53
CA VAL A 91 12.05 -10.10 -8.41
C VAL A 91 12.56 -8.70 -8.07
N HIS A 92 11.67 -7.79 -7.68
CA HIS A 92 11.98 -6.39 -7.44
C HIS A 92 11.48 -5.90 -6.09
N SER A 93 12.23 -4.99 -5.47
CA SER A 93 11.74 -4.25 -4.29
C SER A 93 10.59 -3.31 -4.66
N PRO A 94 9.70 -2.95 -3.70
CA PRO A 94 8.61 -2.00 -3.94
C PRO A 94 9.07 -0.70 -4.59
N ASP A 95 10.16 -0.09 -4.10
CA ASP A 95 10.73 1.14 -4.67
C ASP A 95 11.18 0.98 -6.11
N THR A 96 11.78 -0.16 -6.45
CA THR A 96 12.22 -0.42 -7.83
C THR A 96 11.04 -0.52 -8.77
N VAL A 97 9.96 -1.19 -8.36
CA VAL A 97 8.73 -1.30 -9.14
C VAL A 97 8.08 0.06 -9.35
N ARG A 98 7.94 0.88 -8.30
CA ARG A 98 7.36 2.23 -8.40
C ARG A 98 8.17 3.13 -9.33
N ARG A 99 9.50 3.12 -9.19
CA ARG A 99 10.38 3.88 -10.09
C ARG A 99 10.27 3.42 -11.53
N ALA A 100 10.22 2.11 -11.78
CA ALA A 100 10.08 1.57 -13.13
C ALA A 100 8.74 2.00 -13.76
N ILE A 101 7.64 1.95 -13.02
CA ILE A 101 6.33 2.38 -13.49
C ILE A 101 6.33 3.91 -13.76
N SER A 102 6.82 4.73 -12.84
CA SER A 102 6.86 6.19 -12.98
C SER A 102 7.74 6.63 -14.16
N ALA A 103 8.89 5.98 -14.36
CA ALA A 103 9.84 6.27 -15.43
C ALA A 103 9.43 5.66 -16.79
N GLY A 104 8.44 4.76 -16.84
CA GLY A 104 8.06 4.05 -18.05
C GLY A 104 9.06 2.94 -18.44
N ASP A 105 9.83 2.41 -17.47
CA ASP A 105 10.86 1.40 -17.73
C ASP A 105 10.25 0.00 -17.89
N THR A 106 9.90 -0.32 -19.13
CA THR A 106 9.41 -1.64 -19.53
C THR A 106 10.46 -2.73 -19.37
N SER A 107 11.76 -2.40 -19.47
CA SER A 107 12.84 -3.38 -19.42
C SER A 107 12.97 -4.00 -18.02
N THR A 108 12.83 -3.21 -16.98
CA THR A 108 12.82 -3.69 -15.60
C THR A 108 11.60 -4.58 -15.35
N LEU A 109 10.41 -4.17 -15.77
CA LEU A 109 9.19 -4.95 -15.54
C LEU A 109 9.15 -6.27 -16.31
N THR A 110 9.73 -6.33 -17.50
CA THR A 110 9.81 -7.58 -18.30
C THR A 110 10.78 -8.62 -17.75
N ARG A 111 11.61 -8.30 -16.76
CA ARG A 111 12.43 -9.29 -16.04
C ARG A 111 11.59 -10.23 -15.18
N VAL A 112 10.35 -9.82 -14.87
CA VAL A 112 9.42 -10.63 -14.07
C VAL A 112 8.83 -11.75 -14.95
N PRO A 113 8.96 -13.02 -14.57
CA PRO A 113 8.31 -14.11 -15.28
C PRO A 113 6.81 -13.89 -15.37
N GLY A 114 6.26 -13.98 -16.58
CA GLY A 114 4.84 -13.73 -16.84
C GLY A 114 4.51 -12.29 -17.27
N ILE A 115 5.46 -11.35 -17.26
CA ILE A 115 5.29 -10.01 -17.80
C ILE A 115 6.07 -9.88 -19.12
N GLY A 116 5.34 -9.87 -20.24
CA GLY A 116 5.89 -9.52 -21.55
C GLY A 116 5.80 -8.01 -21.81
N LYS A 117 6.36 -7.58 -22.95
CA LYS A 117 6.38 -6.15 -23.34
C LYS A 117 5.00 -5.48 -23.26
N LYS A 118 3.97 -6.09 -23.85
CA LYS A 118 2.60 -5.56 -23.79
C LYS A 118 2.03 -5.48 -22.38
N GLY A 119 2.36 -6.44 -21.51
CA GLY A 119 1.97 -6.44 -20.10
C GLY A 119 2.64 -5.32 -19.32
N ALA A 120 3.93 -5.08 -19.55
CA ALA A 120 4.69 -4.00 -18.93
C ALA A 120 4.16 -2.62 -19.36
N GLU A 121 3.93 -2.41 -20.65
CA GLU A 121 3.35 -1.17 -21.19
C GLU A 121 1.97 -0.88 -20.57
N ARG A 122 1.12 -1.90 -20.43
CA ARG A 122 -0.20 -1.76 -19.81
C ARG A 122 -0.11 -1.45 -18.32
N LEU A 123 0.77 -2.14 -17.58
CA LEU A 123 1.03 -1.84 -16.16
C LEU A 123 1.44 -0.39 -15.96
N ILE A 124 2.36 0.11 -16.79
CA ILE A 124 2.80 1.50 -16.75
C ILE A 124 1.64 2.44 -17.01
N LEU A 125 0.86 2.20 -18.07
CA LEU A 125 -0.27 3.05 -18.44
C LEU A 125 -1.34 3.13 -17.31
N GLU A 126 -1.68 1.98 -16.73
CA GLU A 126 -2.77 1.91 -15.73
C GLU A 126 -2.34 2.36 -14.32
N LEU A 127 -1.05 2.27 -13.98
CA LEU A 127 -0.58 2.52 -12.62
C LEU A 127 0.29 3.77 -12.45
N ARG A 128 0.75 4.42 -13.53
CA ARG A 128 1.70 5.53 -13.48
C ARG A 128 1.27 6.66 -12.54
N ASP A 129 0.01 7.08 -12.64
CA ASP A 129 -0.52 8.18 -11.82
C ASP A 129 -0.82 7.76 -10.38
N ARG A 130 -0.87 6.45 -10.13
CA ARG A 130 -1.23 5.88 -8.83
C ARG A 130 -0.02 5.53 -7.96
N VAL A 131 1.11 5.15 -8.56
CA VAL A 131 2.32 4.77 -7.81
C VAL A 131 2.96 5.94 -7.08
N GLY A 132 2.78 7.18 -7.57
CA GLY A 132 3.30 8.39 -6.93
C GLY A 132 2.61 8.75 -5.60
N HIS A 133 1.38 8.31 -5.39
CA HIS A 133 0.59 8.61 -4.20
C HIS A 133 0.96 7.71 -3.00
N PHE A 134 1.58 6.56 -3.24
CA PHE A 134 1.98 5.59 -2.20
C PHE A 134 3.42 5.77 -1.68
N ALA A 135 4.21 6.64 -2.29
CA ALA A 135 5.59 6.88 -1.87
C ALA A 135 5.71 7.69 -0.55
N GLY A 136 4.59 8.07 0.08
CA GLY A 136 4.55 8.94 1.24
C GLY A 136 4.14 8.30 2.57
N ASP A 137 3.52 7.12 2.59
CA ASP A 137 2.92 6.58 3.82
C ASP A 137 3.87 5.70 4.69
N GLY A 138 5.06 5.38 4.22
CA GLY A 138 6.03 4.54 4.94
C GLY A 138 7.31 5.23 5.40
N ALA A 139 7.56 6.46 4.97
CA ALA A 139 8.77 7.18 5.34
C ALA A 139 8.52 8.05 6.57
N SER A 140 8.95 7.56 7.73
CA SER A 140 9.40 8.34 8.90
C SER A 140 8.75 9.73 9.06
N LEU A 141 7.91 9.88 10.07
CA LEU A 141 7.51 11.17 10.66
C LEU A 141 8.68 11.97 11.28
N VAL A 142 9.85 11.93 10.64
CA VAL A 142 11.01 12.72 11.10
C VAL A 142 11.48 13.57 9.93
N GLY A 143 11.00 14.83 9.86
CA GLY A 143 11.70 15.87 9.12
C GLY A 143 10.95 16.66 8.04
N VAL A 144 9.63 16.52 7.87
CA VAL A 144 8.87 17.47 7.04
C VAL A 144 8.10 18.38 8.00
N GLY A 145 8.25 19.70 7.84
CA GLY A 145 7.65 20.69 8.74
C GLY A 145 6.16 20.41 8.98
N ALA A 146 5.71 20.57 10.21
CA ALA A 146 4.38 20.23 10.71
C ALA A 146 3.20 20.76 9.86
N GLY A 147 3.45 21.69 8.93
CA GLY A 147 2.46 22.25 8.02
C GLY A 147 2.11 21.41 6.80
N ALA A 148 3.05 20.59 6.27
CA ALA A 148 2.80 19.81 5.05
C ALA A 148 2.17 18.43 5.33
N ALA A 149 2.35 17.90 6.52
CA ALA A 149 1.87 16.57 6.88
C ALA A 149 0.33 16.51 7.08
N TRP A 150 -0.29 17.54 7.67
CA TRP A 150 -1.73 17.53 7.93
C TRP A 150 -2.55 17.76 6.66
N THR A 151 -2.05 18.55 5.71
CA THR A 151 -2.75 18.86 4.45
C THR A 151 -3.02 17.58 3.65
N GLU A 152 -2.01 16.73 3.51
CA GLU A 152 -2.16 15.46 2.83
C GLU A 152 -3.07 14.48 3.59
N GLN A 153 -2.96 14.43 4.92
CA GLN A 153 -3.84 13.58 5.75
C GLN A 153 -5.31 13.99 5.63
N VAL A 154 -5.61 15.29 5.65
CA VAL A 154 -6.98 15.80 5.48
C VAL A 154 -7.47 15.56 4.06
N ARG A 155 -6.63 15.78 3.05
CA ARG A 155 -6.94 15.50 1.65
C ARG A 155 -7.33 14.03 1.43
N GLN A 156 -6.51 13.10 1.89
CA GLN A 156 -6.76 11.66 1.80
C GLN A 156 -8.06 11.26 2.52
N ALA A 157 -8.31 11.82 3.71
CA ALA A 157 -9.52 11.56 4.45
C ALA A 157 -10.78 12.04 3.70
N LEU A 158 -10.73 13.22 3.05
CA LEU A 158 -11.83 13.74 2.23
C LEU A 158 -12.09 12.85 1.02
N ILE A 159 -11.06 12.40 0.31
CA ILE A 159 -11.19 11.46 -0.82
C ILE A 159 -11.80 10.14 -0.35
N GLY A 160 -11.35 9.61 0.80
CA GLY A 160 -11.90 8.40 1.42
C GLY A 160 -13.37 8.53 1.84
N LEU A 161 -13.83 9.75 2.10
CA LEU A 161 -15.23 10.08 2.40
C LEU A 161 -16.08 10.37 1.13
N GLY A 162 -15.49 10.30 -0.08
CA GLY A 162 -16.19 10.34 -1.35
C GLY A 162 -16.16 11.69 -2.08
N TRP A 163 -15.36 12.67 -1.63
CA TRP A 163 -15.14 13.91 -2.39
C TRP A 163 -14.11 13.72 -3.50
N THR A 164 -14.21 14.52 -4.56
CA THR A 164 -13.22 14.52 -5.64
C THR A 164 -11.90 15.15 -5.18
N GLY A 165 -10.79 14.79 -5.85
CA GLY A 165 -9.47 15.36 -5.54
C GLY A 165 -9.46 16.89 -5.57
N GLY A 166 -10.11 17.51 -6.58
CA GLY A 166 -10.20 18.97 -6.69
C GLY A 166 -10.96 19.61 -5.52
N GLN A 167 -12.09 19.02 -5.10
CA GLN A 167 -12.84 19.50 -3.93
C GLN A 167 -12.03 19.35 -2.65
N ALA A 168 -11.29 18.27 -2.50
CA ALA A 168 -10.42 18.06 -1.34
C ALA A 168 -9.28 19.08 -1.31
N ASP A 169 -8.66 19.38 -2.45
CA ASP A 169 -7.60 20.38 -2.58
C ASP A 169 -8.10 21.79 -2.24
N GLU A 170 -9.26 22.21 -2.74
CA GLU A 170 -9.89 23.49 -2.42
C GLU A 170 -10.20 23.61 -0.92
N ALA A 171 -10.76 22.58 -0.33
CA ALA A 171 -11.11 22.59 1.09
C ALA A 171 -9.87 22.66 2.00
N VAL A 172 -8.80 21.93 1.64
CA VAL A 172 -7.53 21.95 2.36
C VAL A 172 -6.87 23.33 2.25
N ALA A 173 -6.86 23.96 1.06
CA ALA A 173 -6.34 25.30 0.85
C ALA A 173 -7.07 26.33 1.69
N ALA A 174 -8.41 26.28 1.71
CA ALA A 174 -9.25 27.20 2.50
C ALA A 174 -9.03 27.04 4.02
N VAL A 175 -8.81 25.80 4.50
CA VAL A 175 -8.45 25.57 5.92
C VAL A 175 -7.03 26.10 6.19
N ALA A 176 -6.09 25.95 5.27
CA ALA A 176 -4.73 26.43 5.43
C ALA A 176 -4.68 27.98 5.55
N GLU A 177 -5.46 28.70 4.74
CA GLU A 177 -5.58 30.16 4.83
C GLU A 177 -6.12 30.63 6.19
N GLN A 178 -7.06 29.87 6.81
CA GLN A 178 -7.59 30.21 8.13
C GLN A 178 -6.62 29.95 9.27
N LEU A 179 -5.59 29.13 9.03
CA LEU A 179 -4.56 28.78 10.02
C LEU A 179 -3.35 29.69 9.98
N ASP A 180 -3.27 30.65 9.05
CA ASP A 180 -2.10 31.48 8.86
C ASP A 180 -1.70 32.20 10.16
N GLY A 181 -0.52 31.83 10.69
CA GLY A 181 0.03 32.35 11.94
C GLY A 181 -0.49 31.71 13.25
N GLN A 182 -1.33 30.69 13.23
CA GLN A 182 -1.84 30.00 14.43
C GLN A 182 -1.19 28.62 14.62
N THR A 183 -1.24 28.13 15.87
CA THR A 183 -0.83 26.75 16.18
C THR A 183 -1.74 25.75 15.44
N THR A 184 -1.15 24.85 14.65
CA THR A 184 -1.90 23.86 13.86
C THR A 184 -2.73 22.94 14.75
N PRO A 185 -4.06 22.95 14.65
CA PRO A 185 -4.92 22.05 15.42
C PRO A 185 -4.72 20.58 15.02
N PRO A 186 -5.16 19.62 15.85
CA PRO A 186 -5.12 18.18 15.49
C PRO A 186 -5.90 17.88 14.20
N VAL A 187 -5.42 16.92 13.40
CA VAL A 187 -6.00 16.53 12.11
C VAL A 187 -7.53 16.29 12.15
N PRO A 188 -8.11 15.64 13.18
CA PRO A 188 -9.57 15.47 13.25
C PRO A 188 -10.36 16.80 13.30
N VAL A 189 -9.77 17.86 13.89
CA VAL A 189 -10.38 19.19 13.94
C VAL A 189 -10.32 19.84 12.56
N LEU A 190 -9.18 19.76 11.89
CA LEU A 190 -8.97 20.28 10.54
C LEU A 190 -9.88 19.59 9.52
N LEU A 191 -10.00 18.27 9.61
CA LEU A 191 -10.91 17.49 8.77
C LEU A 191 -12.37 17.93 8.95
N LYS A 192 -12.80 18.15 10.20
CA LYS A 192 -14.15 18.64 10.49
C LYS A 192 -14.39 20.05 9.93
N GLN A 193 -13.38 20.92 9.94
CA GLN A 193 -13.46 22.24 9.31
C GLN A 193 -13.57 22.14 7.79
N ALA A 194 -12.73 21.32 7.14
CA ALA A 194 -12.77 21.08 5.71
C ALA A 194 -14.14 20.53 5.24
N ILE A 195 -14.72 19.56 5.96
CA ILE A 195 -16.06 19.02 5.68
C ILE A 195 -17.14 20.11 5.78
N ARG A 196 -17.06 21.00 6.78
CA ARG A 196 -18.02 22.10 6.91
C ARG A 196 -17.97 23.06 5.73
N MET A 197 -16.77 23.38 5.23
CA MET A 197 -16.61 24.24 4.04
C MET A 197 -17.24 23.60 2.81
N LEU A 198 -17.01 22.30 2.58
CA LEU A 198 -17.61 21.56 1.47
C LEU A 198 -19.13 21.42 1.59
N GLY A 199 -19.67 21.33 2.81
CA GLY A 199 -21.11 21.25 3.06
C GLY A 199 -21.85 22.59 2.93
N THR A 200 -21.15 23.72 2.88
CA THR A 200 -21.74 25.05 2.74
C THR A 200 -21.85 25.50 1.26
N VAL A 201 -21.20 24.74 0.36
CA VAL A 201 -21.25 24.96 -1.11
C VAL A 201 -22.28 24.00 -1.73
N ARG A 202 -23.57 24.20 -1.39
CA ARG A 202 -24.70 23.55 -2.06
C ARG A 202 -25.71 24.60 -2.48
#